data_a8b0f3f22d5823f3a5eedb8669a386d6
#
_entry.id   a8b0f3f22d5823f3a5eedb8669a386d6
#
_cell.length_a   1.000
_cell.length_b   1.000
_cell.length_c   1.000
_cell.angle_alpha   90.00
_cell.angle_beta   90.00
_cell.angle_gamma   90.00
#
_symmetry.space_group_name_H-M   'P 1'
#
loop_
_entity.id
_entity.type
_entity.pdbx_description
1 polymer ?
#
loop_
_entity_poly.entity_id
_entity_poly.type
_entity_poly.pdbx_seq_one_letter_code
_entity_poly.pdbx_strand_id
1 'polypeptide(L)'
;NISTEHLSAHNALHDAVFTAHICQKLDIQQGILHYDLIRKESSNPFLYPPILTFFMYENFPEKKRIVHDRRVRLSFCPYCQTRLEMTRPERLQGDKHLAIGVCPKHGDFAVQLKVGKYTIKSGSTKFYVTKVLTHCTDEIRSLYTQKSEINREKERKYLEFRRAELEKDRQK
;
A
#
# COMPACT_ATOMS: atom_id res chain seq x y z
N ASN A 1 -15.52 -15.97 26.70
CA ASN A 1 -16.21 -17.25 26.47
C ASN A 1 -17.38 -17.01 25.53
N ILE A 2 -17.40 -17.73 24.41
CA ILE A 2 -18.53 -17.76 23.47
C ILE A 2 -19.32 -19.00 23.88
N SER A 3 -20.58 -18.80 24.33
CA SER A 3 -21.47 -19.94 24.60
C SER A 3 -21.90 -20.53 23.25
N THR A 4 -21.64 -21.81 23.07
CA THR A 4 -21.92 -22.57 21.83
C THR A 4 -22.93 -23.66 22.05
N GLU A 5 -23.61 -23.64 23.20
CA GLU A 5 -24.45 -24.76 23.68
C GLU A 5 -25.65 -25.10 22.79
N HIS A 6 -26.00 -24.24 21.83
CA HIS A 6 -27.15 -24.44 20.94
C HIS A 6 -26.76 -24.53 19.45
N LEU A 7 -25.47 -24.59 19.12
CA LEU A 7 -25.01 -24.57 17.75
C LEU A 7 -24.41 -25.94 17.39
N SER A 8 -25.07 -26.66 16.48
CA SER A 8 -24.49 -27.89 15.90
C SER A 8 -23.53 -27.53 14.77
N ALA A 9 -22.31 -28.08 14.82
CA ALA A 9 -21.35 -27.96 13.75
C ALA A 9 -21.91 -28.57 12.44
N HIS A 10 -21.51 -28.01 11.30
CA HIS A 10 -21.94 -28.43 9.95
C HIS A 10 -23.35 -28.01 9.52
N ASN A 11 -23.97 -27.06 10.21
CA ASN A 11 -25.13 -26.35 9.71
C ASN A 11 -24.70 -24.98 9.19
N ALA A 12 -24.91 -24.70 7.90
CA ALA A 12 -24.45 -23.47 7.26
C ALA A 12 -24.93 -22.18 7.97
N LEU A 13 -26.12 -22.19 8.56
CA LEU A 13 -26.63 -21.07 9.35
C LEU A 13 -25.86 -20.93 10.67
N HIS A 14 -25.61 -22.03 11.37
CA HIS A 14 -24.84 -22.03 12.62
C HIS A 14 -23.39 -21.63 12.38
N ASP A 15 -22.78 -22.09 11.29
CA ASP A 15 -21.42 -21.70 10.90
C ASP A 15 -21.32 -20.20 10.58
N ALA A 16 -22.34 -19.64 9.92
CA ALA A 16 -22.44 -18.21 9.67
C ALA A 16 -22.57 -17.38 10.96
N VAL A 17 -23.43 -17.82 11.90
CA VAL A 17 -23.59 -17.20 13.22
C VAL A 17 -22.30 -17.28 14.03
N PHE A 18 -21.63 -18.42 14.02
CA PHE A 18 -20.32 -18.62 14.67
C PHE A 18 -19.26 -17.67 14.11
N THR A 19 -19.17 -17.60 12.79
CA THR A 19 -18.25 -16.68 12.13
C THR A 19 -18.56 -15.22 12.48
N ALA A 20 -19.83 -14.83 12.51
CA ALA A 20 -20.23 -13.48 12.90
C ALA A 20 -19.82 -13.15 14.35
N HIS A 21 -20.01 -14.09 15.29
CA HIS A 21 -19.59 -13.89 16.68
C HIS A 21 -18.08 -13.81 16.85
N ILE A 22 -17.32 -14.58 16.08
CA ILE A 22 -15.87 -14.49 16.04
C ILE A 22 -15.45 -13.11 15.49
N CYS A 23 -16.04 -12.70 14.37
CA CYS A 23 -15.75 -11.40 13.74
C CYS A 23 -16.06 -10.20 14.65
N GLN A 24 -17.11 -10.27 15.48
CA GLN A 24 -17.43 -9.22 16.47
C GLN A 24 -16.39 -9.08 17.58
N LYS A 25 -15.63 -10.15 17.87
CA LYS A 25 -14.58 -10.15 18.91
C LYS A 25 -13.19 -9.92 18.37
N LEU A 26 -13.01 -10.07 17.06
CA LEU A 26 -11.76 -9.76 16.39
C LEU A 26 -11.76 -8.27 16.00
N ASP A 27 -10.66 -7.60 16.30
CA ASP A 27 -10.36 -6.37 15.61
C ASP A 27 -10.07 -6.73 14.14
N ILE A 28 -11.08 -6.57 13.29
CA ILE A 28 -11.01 -6.95 11.87
C ILE A 28 -9.91 -6.15 11.16
N GLN A 29 -9.68 -4.90 11.57
CA GLN A 29 -8.60 -4.09 11.01
C GLN A 29 -7.23 -4.68 11.37
N GLN A 30 -7.03 -5.02 12.63
CA GLN A 30 -5.85 -5.74 13.09
C GLN A 30 -5.72 -7.12 12.43
N GLY A 31 -6.81 -7.84 12.28
CA GLY A 31 -6.84 -9.16 11.62
C GLY A 31 -6.42 -9.10 10.16
N ILE A 32 -6.89 -8.11 9.40
CA ILE A 32 -6.49 -7.89 8.00
C ILE A 32 -5.02 -7.50 7.92
N LEU A 33 -4.55 -6.65 8.84
CA LEU A 33 -3.13 -6.27 8.93
C LEU A 33 -2.24 -7.47 9.23
N HIS A 34 -2.63 -8.30 10.20
CA HIS A 34 -1.90 -9.53 10.56
C HIS A 34 -1.94 -10.59 9.45
N TYR A 35 -3.06 -10.75 8.75
CA TYR A 35 -3.17 -11.69 7.63
C TYR A 35 -2.22 -11.32 6.49
N ASP A 36 -2.16 -10.04 6.13
CA ASP A 36 -1.18 -9.54 5.15
C ASP A 36 0.27 -9.71 5.63
N LEU A 37 0.51 -9.64 6.94
CA LEU A 37 1.83 -9.93 7.53
C LEU A 37 2.17 -11.43 7.44
N ILE A 38 1.30 -12.31 7.91
CA ILE A 38 1.50 -13.77 7.92
C ILE A 38 1.66 -14.31 6.49
N ARG A 39 0.87 -13.84 5.54
CA ARG A 39 0.98 -14.25 4.13
C ARG A 39 2.31 -13.86 3.48
N LYS A 40 3.03 -12.93 4.08
CA LYS A 40 4.27 -12.36 3.54
C LYS A 40 5.55 -12.92 4.17
N GLU A 41 5.48 -13.75 5.18
CA GLU A 41 6.66 -14.37 5.82
C GLU A 41 7.55 -15.14 4.84
N SER A 42 7.08 -15.37 3.61
CA SER A 42 7.83 -16.16 2.63
C SER A 42 8.79 -15.37 1.75
N SER A 43 8.84 -14.03 1.76
CA SER A 43 9.61 -13.39 0.69
C SER A 43 10.43 -12.12 0.99
N ASN A 44 10.31 -11.48 2.15
CA ASN A 44 11.24 -10.37 2.45
C ASN A 44 11.22 -9.92 3.92
N PRO A 45 12.21 -10.31 4.75
CA PRO A 45 12.29 -9.94 6.16
C PRO A 45 12.53 -8.44 6.41
N PHE A 46 12.89 -7.67 5.36
CA PHE A 46 13.25 -6.25 5.50
C PHE A 46 12.05 -5.29 5.54
N LEU A 47 10.82 -5.78 5.48
CA LEU A 47 9.65 -4.92 5.31
C LEU A 47 8.68 -4.90 6.49
N TYR A 48 9.09 -5.32 7.70
CA TYR A 48 8.15 -5.54 8.82
C TYR A 48 8.46 -4.83 10.14
N PRO A 49 8.68 -3.51 10.17
CA PRO A 49 8.36 -2.78 11.39
C PRO A 49 6.85 -2.83 11.61
N PRO A 50 6.37 -2.78 12.87
CA PRO A 50 4.95 -2.78 13.19
C PRO A 50 4.19 -1.75 12.37
N ILE A 51 3.03 -2.13 11.85
CA ILE A 51 2.16 -1.22 11.10
C ILE A 51 1.58 -0.21 12.10
N LEU A 52 1.80 1.06 11.84
CA LEU A 52 1.30 2.17 12.66
C LEU A 52 -0.06 2.64 12.19
N THR A 53 -0.27 2.71 10.87
CA THR A 53 -1.56 3.06 10.28
C THR A 53 -1.80 2.31 8.98
N PHE A 54 -3.07 2.04 8.71
CA PHE A 54 -3.53 1.41 7.48
C PHE A 54 -4.70 2.19 6.91
N PHE A 55 -4.67 2.43 5.60
CA PHE A 55 -5.79 3.03 4.86
C PHE A 55 -6.04 2.26 3.59
N MET A 56 -7.30 2.15 3.19
CA MET A 56 -7.71 1.64 1.89
C MET A 56 -8.55 2.70 1.17
N TYR A 57 -8.19 3.02 -0.05
CA TYR A 57 -8.94 3.92 -0.92
C TYR A 57 -9.36 3.15 -2.15
N GLU A 58 -10.62 3.26 -2.51
CA GLU A 58 -11.25 2.49 -3.59
C GLU A 58 -11.82 3.38 -4.68
N ASN A 59 -12.40 2.73 -5.70
CA ASN A 59 -13.14 3.35 -6.79
C ASN A 59 -12.31 4.22 -7.74
N PHE A 60 -11.03 3.92 -7.90
CA PHE A 60 -10.24 4.58 -8.93
C PHE A 60 -10.57 4.03 -10.32
N PRO A 61 -10.87 4.90 -11.31
CA PRO A 61 -11.14 4.46 -12.67
C PRO A 61 -9.87 4.04 -13.41
N GLU A 62 -8.73 4.62 -13.06
CA GLU A 62 -7.46 4.41 -13.74
C GLU A 62 -6.31 4.21 -12.76
N LYS A 63 -5.50 3.19 -13.02
CA LYS A 63 -4.33 2.87 -12.20
C LYS A 63 -3.29 3.99 -12.15
N LYS A 64 -3.04 4.65 -13.29
CA LYS A 64 -2.01 5.69 -13.43
C LYS A 64 -2.24 6.90 -12.53
N ARG A 65 -3.49 7.18 -12.16
CA ARG A 65 -3.85 8.36 -11.35
C ARG A 65 -3.71 8.13 -9.85
N ILE A 66 -3.65 6.89 -9.40
CA ILE A 66 -3.73 6.54 -7.98
C ILE A 66 -2.60 7.17 -7.17
N VAL A 67 -1.36 7.03 -7.61
CA VAL A 67 -0.18 7.55 -6.88
C VAL A 67 -0.11 9.08 -6.86
N HIS A 68 -0.89 9.74 -7.71
CA HIS A 68 -1.01 11.20 -7.78
C HIS A 68 -2.25 11.74 -7.08
N ASP A 69 -3.17 10.86 -6.65
CA ASP A 69 -4.38 11.27 -5.91
C ASP A 69 -4.00 11.92 -4.58
N ARG A 70 -4.66 13.04 -4.27
CA ARG A 70 -4.38 13.83 -3.06
C ARG A 70 -4.55 13.00 -1.79
N ARG A 71 -5.57 12.13 -1.71
CA ARG A 71 -5.86 11.28 -0.55
C ARG A 71 -4.72 10.28 -0.29
N VAL A 72 -4.13 9.78 -1.38
CA VAL A 72 -3.03 8.82 -1.33
C VAL A 72 -1.72 9.51 -0.94
N ARG A 73 -1.47 10.71 -1.50
CA ARG A 73 -0.25 11.48 -1.25
C ARG A 73 -0.18 12.12 0.14
N LEU A 74 -1.33 12.50 0.70
CA LEU A 74 -1.36 13.09 2.04
C LEU A 74 -1.18 12.00 3.09
N SER A 75 -0.21 12.20 3.99
CA SER A 75 0.00 11.34 5.16
C SER A 75 0.24 12.21 6.38
N PHE A 76 -0.15 11.68 7.53
CA PHE A 76 -0.02 12.36 8.81
C PHE A 76 0.76 11.48 9.78
N CYS A 77 1.50 12.11 10.68
CA CYS A 77 2.22 11.42 11.73
C CYS A 77 1.24 10.67 12.64
N PRO A 78 1.45 9.36 12.88
CA PRO A 78 0.57 8.56 13.74
C PRO A 78 0.49 9.09 15.18
N TYR A 79 1.52 9.80 15.62
CA TYR A 79 1.64 10.25 17.03
C TYR A 79 1.11 11.67 17.25
N CYS A 80 1.40 12.61 16.36
CA CYS A 80 1.03 14.02 16.57
C CYS A 80 0.10 14.59 15.50
N GLN A 81 -0.34 13.78 14.54
CA GLN A 81 -1.23 14.18 13.44
C GLN A 81 -0.70 15.34 12.57
N THR A 82 0.56 15.72 12.73
CA THR A 82 1.21 16.69 11.83
C THR A 82 1.35 16.07 10.45
N ARG A 83 1.09 16.85 9.42
CA ARG A 83 1.29 16.42 8.03
C ARG A 83 2.77 16.07 7.80
N LEU A 84 3.02 14.90 7.22
CA LEU A 84 4.36 14.46 6.87
C LEU A 84 4.85 15.17 5.61
N GLU A 85 6.13 15.53 5.60
CA GLU A 85 6.84 15.91 4.39
C GLU A 85 7.18 14.65 3.59
N MET A 86 6.47 14.49 2.46
CA MET A 86 6.53 13.27 1.68
C MET A 86 7.56 13.36 0.56
N THR A 87 8.41 12.35 0.44
CA THR A 87 9.21 12.15 -0.77
C THR A 87 8.33 11.66 -1.93
N ARG A 88 8.89 11.66 -3.15
CA ARG A 88 8.25 11.06 -4.33
C ARG A 88 8.07 9.55 -4.09
N PRO A 89 6.87 8.98 -4.34
CA PRO A 89 6.69 7.53 -4.27
C PRO A 89 7.49 6.83 -5.38
N GLU A 90 8.44 6.00 -4.98
CA GLU A 90 9.25 5.21 -5.89
C GLU A 90 8.63 3.83 -6.13
N ARG A 91 8.58 3.42 -7.39
CA ARG A 91 8.09 2.09 -7.75
C ARG A 91 9.08 1.01 -7.33
N LEU A 92 8.62 0.04 -6.56
CA LEU A 92 9.42 -1.13 -6.17
C LEU A 92 9.30 -2.23 -7.23
N GLN A 93 8.44 -3.20 -6.96
CA GLN A 93 8.17 -4.32 -7.86
C GLN A 93 6.65 -4.44 -8.07
N GLY A 94 6.24 -4.72 -9.31
CA GLY A 94 4.82 -4.81 -9.63
C GLY A 94 4.08 -3.50 -9.36
N ASP A 95 3.06 -3.57 -8.53
CA ASP A 95 2.15 -2.48 -8.20
C ASP A 95 2.39 -1.88 -6.80
N LYS A 96 3.61 -2.09 -6.28
CA LYS A 96 4.04 -1.57 -4.99
C LYS A 96 4.88 -0.29 -5.18
N HIS A 97 4.65 0.67 -4.30
CA HIS A 97 5.43 1.91 -4.24
C HIS A 97 5.84 2.18 -2.79
N LEU A 98 6.97 2.85 -2.63
CA LEU A 98 7.52 3.27 -1.35
C LEU A 98 7.84 4.76 -1.39
N ALA A 99 7.41 5.48 -0.37
CA ALA A 99 7.82 6.85 -0.09
C ALA A 99 8.30 6.96 1.35
N ILE A 100 9.06 8.00 1.66
CA ILE A 100 9.43 8.34 3.02
C ILE A 100 8.67 9.61 3.39
N GLY A 101 8.07 9.59 4.57
CA GLY A 101 7.40 10.76 5.17
C GLY A 101 8.14 11.19 6.42
N VAL A 102 8.50 12.45 6.51
CA VAL A 102 9.26 13.01 7.63
C VAL A 102 8.34 13.78 8.55
N CYS A 103 8.38 13.46 9.83
CA CYS A 103 7.79 14.27 10.90
C CYS A 103 8.89 14.96 11.70
N PRO A 104 8.88 16.29 11.86
CA PRO A 104 9.92 16.99 12.61
C PRO A 104 10.07 16.56 14.08
N LYS A 105 8.99 16.03 14.66
CA LYS A 105 8.95 15.61 16.07
C LYS A 105 9.21 14.11 16.29
N HIS A 106 8.80 13.26 15.33
CA HIS A 106 8.77 11.80 15.53
C HIS A 106 9.60 11.04 14.49
N GLY A 107 10.39 11.76 13.67
CA GLY A 107 11.30 11.15 12.70
C GLY A 107 10.59 10.62 11.45
N ASP A 108 11.16 9.61 10.84
CA ASP A 108 10.83 9.16 9.51
C ASP A 108 9.93 7.92 9.51
N PHE A 109 9.01 7.94 8.59
CA PHE A 109 8.05 6.87 8.36
C PHE A 109 8.16 6.34 6.93
N ALA A 110 8.11 5.03 6.78
CA ALA A 110 7.93 4.40 5.48
C ALA A 110 6.44 4.38 5.12
N VAL A 111 6.11 4.91 3.96
CA VAL A 111 4.76 4.92 3.40
C VAL A 111 4.72 3.98 2.21
N GLN A 112 4.13 2.81 2.42
CA GLN A 112 4.02 1.78 1.40
C GLN A 112 2.63 1.84 0.76
N LEU A 113 2.61 1.82 -0.57
CA LEU A 113 1.40 1.78 -1.38
C LEU A 113 1.36 0.48 -2.16
N LYS A 114 0.24 -0.22 -2.16
CA LYS A 114 -0.01 -1.39 -3.01
C LYS A 114 -1.29 -1.18 -3.78
N VAL A 115 -1.20 -1.14 -5.10
CA VAL A 115 -2.36 -0.99 -5.98
C VAL A 115 -2.90 -2.38 -6.33
N GLY A 116 -4.20 -2.54 -6.21
CA GLY A 116 -4.93 -3.73 -6.63
C GLY A 116 -6.06 -3.37 -7.59
N LYS A 117 -6.69 -4.39 -8.16
CA LYS A 117 -7.85 -4.26 -9.05
C LYS A 117 -8.96 -5.20 -8.63
N TYR A 118 -10.20 -4.80 -8.91
CA TYR A 118 -11.38 -5.65 -8.73
C TYR A 118 -12.39 -5.35 -9.84
N THR A 119 -13.27 -6.31 -10.10
CA THR A 119 -14.33 -6.17 -11.10
C THR A 119 -15.65 -5.98 -10.36
N ILE A 120 -16.38 -4.91 -10.71
CA ILE A 120 -17.71 -4.67 -10.16
C ILE A 120 -18.76 -5.47 -10.92
N LYS A 121 -19.98 -5.59 -10.35
CA LYS A 121 -21.08 -6.38 -10.94
C LYS A 121 -21.42 -6.00 -12.38
N SER A 122 -21.19 -4.76 -12.79
CA SER A 122 -21.39 -4.29 -14.18
C SER A 122 -20.30 -4.75 -15.15
N GLY A 123 -19.31 -5.54 -14.73
CA GLY A 123 -18.18 -6.01 -15.54
C GLY A 123 -17.04 -5.01 -15.69
N SER A 124 -17.17 -3.78 -15.20
CA SER A 124 -16.09 -2.79 -15.29
C SER A 124 -15.04 -3.02 -14.21
N THR A 125 -13.75 -2.85 -14.59
CA THR A 125 -12.61 -2.94 -13.67
C THR A 125 -12.41 -1.62 -12.94
N LYS A 126 -12.29 -1.71 -11.64
CA LYS A 126 -11.92 -0.62 -10.74
C LYS A 126 -10.63 -0.96 -10.00
N PHE A 127 -9.98 0.07 -9.50
CA PHE A 127 -8.73 -0.08 -8.75
C PHE A 127 -8.91 0.40 -7.32
N TYR A 128 -8.11 -0.16 -6.43
CA TYR A 128 -7.95 0.29 -5.06
C TYR A 128 -6.47 0.43 -4.73
N VAL A 129 -6.18 1.14 -3.65
CA VAL A 129 -4.83 1.24 -3.10
C VAL A 129 -4.89 1.07 -1.59
N THR A 130 -4.04 0.21 -1.07
CA THR A 130 -3.74 0.16 0.35
C THR A 130 -2.52 1.03 0.64
N LYS A 131 -2.61 1.82 1.70
CA LYS A 131 -1.53 2.67 2.20
C LYS A 131 -1.20 2.27 3.63
N VAL A 132 0.04 1.90 3.86
CA VAL A 132 0.55 1.43 5.14
C VAL A 132 1.67 2.35 5.59
N LEU A 133 1.63 2.81 6.84
CA LEU A 133 2.72 3.53 7.48
C LEU A 133 3.38 2.63 8.52
N THR A 134 4.70 2.62 8.49
CA THR A 134 5.57 1.95 9.47
C THR A 134 6.71 2.89 9.84
N HIS A 135 7.47 2.58 10.89
CA HIS A 135 8.75 3.26 11.11
C HIS A 135 9.69 3.02 9.92
N CYS A 136 10.47 4.04 9.56
CA CYS A 136 11.49 3.92 8.52
C CYS A 136 12.78 3.39 9.15
N THR A 137 13.10 2.12 8.88
CA THR A 137 14.40 1.55 9.25
C THR A 137 15.48 1.94 8.25
N ASP A 138 16.76 1.75 8.62
CA ASP A 138 17.87 2.05 7.72
C ASP A 138 17.85 1.19 6.46
N GLU A 139 17.39 -0.05 6.55
CA GLU A 139 17.22 -0.96 5.41
C GLU A 139 16.15 -0.44 4.45
N ILE A 140 15.02 0.04 4.98
CA ILE A 140 13.94 0.62 4.16
C ILE A 140 14.42 1.92 3.50
N ARG A 141 15.17 2.74 4.22
CA ARG A 141 15.77 3.97 3.68
C ARG A 141 16.75 3.65 2.55
N SER A 142 17.63 2.67 2.77
CA SER A 142 18.60 2.20 1.77
C SER A 142 17.89 1.67 0.52
N LEU A 143 16.85 0.85 0.71
CA LEU A 143 16.02 0.33 -0.39
C LEU A 143 15.36 1.48 -1.18
N TYR A 144 14.80 2.48 -0.49
CA TYR A 144 14.20 3.65 -1.13
C TYR A 144 15.23 4.40 -1.98
N THR A 145 16.42 4.70 -1.42
CA THR A 145 17.49 5.41 -2.12
C THR A 145 17.92 4.68 -3.37
N GLN A 146 18.20 3.38 -3.26
CA GLN A 146 18.57 2.54 -4.40
C GLN A 146 17.47 2.55 -5.50
N LYS A 147 16.21 2.43 -5.13
CA LYS A 147 15.11 2.44 -6.10
C LYS A 147 14.91 3.82 -6.73
N SER A 148 15.10 4.89 -5.97
CA SER A 148 15.04 6.26 -6.47
C SER A 148 16.11 6.50 -7.54
N GLU A 149 17.34 6.08 -7.32
CA GLU A 149 18.43 6.18 -8.28
C GLU A 149 18.16 5.39 -9.56
N ILE A 150 17.75 4.13 -9.43
CA ILE A 150 17.39 3.28 -10.57
C ILE A 150 16.25 3.89 -11.39
N ASN A 151 15.23 4.41 -10.74
CA ASN A 151 14.07 4.98 -11.43
C ASN A 151 14.42 6.31 -12.13
N ARG A 152 15.25 7.15 -11.51
CA ARG A 152 15.77 8.38 -12.11
C ARG A 152 16.62 8.10 -13.35
N GLU A 153 17.49 7.09 -13.27
CA GLU A 153 18.29 6.69 -14.41
C GLU A 153 17.45 6.19 -15.59
N LYS A 154 16.42 5.38 -15.31
CA LYS A 154 15.45 4.94 -16.32
C LYS A 154 14.69 6.11 -16.94
N GLU A 155 14.25 7.06 -16.12
CA GLU A 155 13.55 8.26 -16.58
C GLU A 155 14.45 9.12 -17.48
N ARG A 156 15.72 9.30 -17.09
CA ARG A 156 16.72 10.02 -17.90
C ARG A 156 16.90 9.38 -19.28
N LYS A 157 17.18 8.07 -19.32
CA LYS A 157 17.33 7.32 -20.58
C LYS A 157 16.09 7.39 -21.47
N TYR A 158 14.91 7.30 -20.88
CA TYR A 158 13.67 7.44 -21.62
C TYR A 158 13.50 8.84 -22.23
N LEU A 159 13.82 9.89 -21.49
CA LEU A 159 13.76 11.27 -21.98
C LEU A 159 14.79 11.54 -23.10
N GLU A 160 15.99 11.00 -22.97
CA GLU A 160 17.02 11.07 -24.01
C GLU A 160 16.56 10.37 -25.30
N PHE A 161 16.01 9.16 -25.18
CA PHE A 161 15.44 8.43 -26.31
C PHE A 161 14.32 9.21 -27.00
N ARG A 162 13.36 9.75 -26.21
CA ARG A 162 12.24 10.54 -26.75
C ARG A 162 12.71 11.82 -27.45
N ARG A 163 13.74 12.48 -26.95
CA ARG A 163 14.32 13.67 -27.61
C ARG A 163 14.93 13.29 -28.96
N ALA A 164 15.70 12.22 -29.00
CA ALA A 164 16.30 11.74 -30.25
C ALA A 164 15.24 11.33 -31.30
N GLU A 165 14.12 10.74 -30.89
CA GLU A 165 13.00 10.46 -31.80
C GLU A 165 12.39 11.74 -32.37
N LEU A 166 12.10 12.72 -31.53
CA LEU A 166 11.52 14.01 -31.97
C LEU A 166 12.44 14.80 -32.91
N GLU A 167 13.76 14.70 -32.72
CA GLU A 167 14.74 15.32 -33.63
C GLU A 167 14.74 14.65 -35.00
N LYS A 168 14.66 13.31 -35.06
CA LYS A 168 14.53 12.56 -36.32
C LYS A 168 13.27 12.91 -37.10
N ASP A 169 12.15 13.11 -36.41
CA ASP A 169 10.88 13.47 -37.04
C ASP A 169 10.86 14.91 -37.57
N ARG A 170 11.65 15.82 -36.98
CA ARG A 170 11.82 17.20 -37.47
C ARG A 170 12.72 17.31 -38.70
N GLN A 171 13.56 16.30 -38.99
CA GLN A 171 14.47 16.27 -40.10
C GLN A 171 13.89 15.59 -41.36
N LYS A 172 12.68 15.04 -41.24
CA LYS A 172 11.87 14.50 -42.36
C LYS A 172 10.91 15.54 -42.88
#